data_df3a514b56be1c920cb827dbb7f79fe7
#
_entry.id   df3a514b56be1c920cb827dbb7f79fe7
#
_cell.length_a   1.000
_cell.length_b   1.000
_cell.length_c   1.000
_cell.angle_alpha   90.00
_cell.angle_beta   90.00
_cell.angle_gamma   90.00
#
_symmetry.space_group_name_H-M   'P 1'
#
loop_
_entity.id
_entity.type
_entity.pdbx_description
1 polymer ?
#
loop_
_entity_poly.entity_id
_entity_poly.type
_entity_poly.pdbx_seq_one_letter_code
_entity_poly.pdbx_strand_id
1 'polypeptide(L)'
;MHLVHRDRNYIYNFWPREGESIAQAWGRLKSMLYSCHDHELSREMIIQKNYARLSDNNRTMLDTSCAGSFMMKNIDFKWDLLERIKRNSED
;
A
#
# COMPACT_ATOMS: atom_id res chain seq x y z
N MET A 1 -11.65 -18.07 -18.60
CA MET A 1 -11.59 -16.72 -18.09
C MET A 1 -10.96 -16.70 -16.71
N HIS A 2 -9.92 -15.95 -16.56
CA HIS A 2 -9.17 -16.00 -15.33
C HIS A 2 -8.96 -14.62 -14.74
N LEU A 3 -10.08 -14.02 -14.35
CA LEU A 3 -10.06 -12.72 -13.73
C LEU A 3 -9.19 -12.70 -12.49
N VAL A 4 -9.14 -13.83 -11.76
CA VAL A 4 -8.31 -13.93 -10.57
C VAL A 4 -6.84 -13.72 -10.94
N HIS A 5 -6.36 -14.37 -11.99
CA HIS A 5 -4.99 -14.19 -12.46
C HIS A 5 -4.73 -12.75 -12.87
N ARG A 6 -5.65 -12.19 -13.64
CA ARG A 6 -5.51 -10.83 -14.09
C ARG A 6 -5.48 -9.86 -12.92
N ASP A 7 -6.39 -10.04 -11.97
CA ASP A 7 -6.47 -9.16 -10.81
C ASP A 7 -5.20 -9.26 -9.97
N ARG A 8 -4.67 -10.48 -9.81
CA ARG A 8 -3.43 -10.67 -9.07
C ARG A 8 -2.27 -9.97 -9.76
N ASN A 9 -2.22 -10.02 -11.08
CA ASN A 9 -1.18 -9.35 -11.83
C ASN A 9 -1.27 -7.84 -11.66
N TYR A 10 -2.47 -7.29 -11.63
CA TYR A 10 -2.64 -5.85 -11.41
C TYR A 10 -2.11 -5.47 -10.04
N ILE A 11 -2.43 -6.26 -9.01
CA ILE A 11 -1.94 -6.00 -7.66
C ILE A 11 -0.42 -6.10 -7.62
N TYR A 12 0.11 -7.16 -8.21
CA TYR A 12 1.54 -7.42 -8.21
C TYR A 12 2.31 -6.30 -8.92
N ASN A 13 1.71 -5.72 -9.96
CA ASN A 13 2.34 -4.68 -10.77
C ASN A 13 1.81 -3.30 -10.43
N PHE A 14 1.21 -3.16 -9.26
CA PHE A 14 0.68 -1.88 -8.82
C PHE A 14 1.79 -0.85 -8.66
N TRP A 15 1.56 0.36 -9.19
CA TRP A 15 2.45 1.49 -9.02
C TRP A 15 1.64 2.71 -8.64
N PRO A 16 2.09 3.48 -7.65
CA PRO A 16 1.48 4.78 -7.38
C PRO A 16 1.59 5.67 -8.61
N ARG A 17 0.59 6.48 -8.83
CA ARG A 17 0.59 7.43 -9.94
C ARG A 17 1.35 8.67 -9.56
N GLU A 18 1.87 9.37 -10.57
CA GLU A 18 2.58 10.61 -10.32
C GLU A 18 1.64 11.60 -9.64
N GLY A 19 2.13 12.22 -8.57
CA GLY A 19 1.31 13.19 -7.82
C GLY A 19 0.33 12.56 -6.86
N GLU A 20 0.24 11.25 -6.83
CA GLU A 20 -0.69 10.55 -5.95
C GLU A 20 -0.15 10.56 -4.52
N SER A 21 -1.01 10.88 -3.54
CA SER A 21 -0.62 10.86 -2.14
C SER A 21 -0.53 9.42 -1.64
N ILE A 22 0.09 9.25 -0.48
CA ILE A 22 0.15 7.94 0.16
C ILE A 22 -1.26 7.40 0.36
N ALA A 23 -2.17 8.25 0.84
CA ALA A 23 -3.56 7.85 1.10
C ALA A 23 -4.27 7.42 -0.16
N GLN A 24 -4.08 8.17 -1.25
CA GLN A 24 -4.75 7.86 -2.51
C GLN A 24 -4.24 6.54 -3.08
N ALA A 25 -2.92 6.36 -3.07
CA ALA A 25 -2.32 5.14 -3.59
C ALA A 25 -2.76 3.93 -2.75
N TRP A 26 -2.75 4.08 -1.44
CA TRP A 26 -3.17 3.00 -0.54
C TRP A 26 -4.64 2.63 -0.76
N GLY A 27 -5.50 3.65 -0.90
CA GLY A 27 -6.92 3.39 -1.15
C GLY A 27 -7.16 2.64 -2.44
N ARG A 28 -6.42 3.01 -3.49
CA ARG A 28 -6.55 2.35 -4.78
C ARG A 28 -6.06 0.90 -4.71
N LEU A 29 -4.95 0.68 -4.02
CA LEU A 29 -4.42 -0.67 -3.83
C LEU A 29 -5.41 -1.54 -3.03
N LYS A 30 -6.00 -0.97 -1.97
CA LYS A 30 -6.97 -1.70 -1.16
C LYS A 30 -8.19 -2.12 -1.98
N SER A 31 -8.65 -1.24 -2.87
CA SER A 31 -9.76 -1.59 -3.75
C SER A 31 -9.42 -2.77 -4.63
N MET A 32 -8.19 -2.80 -5.14
CA MET A 32 -7.76 -3.92 -5.96
C MET A 32 -7.69 -5.20 -5.14
N LEU A 33 -7.23 -5.11 -3.90
CA LEU A 33 -7.17 -6.29 -3.02
C LEU A 33 -8.55 -6.84 -2.74
N TYR A 34 -9.53 -5.97 -2.51
CA TYR A 34 -10.90 -6.41 -2.26
C TYR A 34 -11.53 -7.06 -3.48
N SER A 35 -11.11 -6.66 -4.68
CA SER A 35 -11.64 -7.22 -5.92
C SER A 35 -11.08 -8.60 -6.21
N CYS A 36 -9.97 -8.96 -5.62
CA CYS A 36 -9.28 -10.21 -5.94
C CYS A 36 -9.13 -11.04 -4.69
N HIS A 37 -10.11 -11.91 -4.44
CA HIS A 37 -10.13 -12.71 -3.20
C HIS A 37 -8.98 -13.70 -3.12
N ASP A 38 -8.49 -14.15 -4.26
CA ASP A 38 -7.47 -15.20 -4.29
C ASP A 38 -6.11 -14.69 -4.73
N HIS A 39 -5.79 -13.44 -4.37
CA HIS A 39 -4.51 -12.88 -4.81
C HIS A 39 -3.31 -13.59 -4.17
N GLU A 40 -3.49 -14.23 -3.04
CA GLU A 40 -2.44 -15.02 -2.37
C GLU A 40 -1.21 -14.21 -1.97
N LEU A 41 -1.37 -12.91 -1.88
CA LEU A 41 -0.28 -12.03 -1.45
C LEU A 41 -0.38 -11.78 0.04
N SER A 42 0.75 -11.92 0.75
CA SER A 42 0.77 -11.65 2.17
C SER A 42 0.75 -10.14 2.41
N ARG A 43 0.31 -9.75 3.60
CA ARG A 43 0.34 -8.34 3.98
C ARG A 43 1.75 -7.79 3.90
N GLU A 44 2.72 -8.59 4.30
CA GLU A 44 4.12 -8.17 4.27
C GLU A 44 4.55 -7.84 2.85
N MET A 45 4.22 -8.71 1.91
CA MET A 45 4.57 -8.49 0.51
C MET A 45 3.88 -7.25 -0.06
N ILE A 46 2.60 -7.08 0.27
CA ILE A 46 1.82 -5.94 -0.21
C ILE A 46 2.45 -4.63 0.25
N ILE A 47 2.78 -4.55 1.53
CA ILE A 47 3.36 -3.33 2.09
C ILE A 47 4.75 -3.09 1.54
N GLN A 48 5.55 -4.15 1.42
CA GLN A 48 6.92 -4.02 0.90
C GLN A 48 6.89 -3.45 -0.52
N LYS A 49 6.03 -3.99 -1.37
CA LYS A 49 5.94 -3.51 -2.74
C LYS A 49 5.42 -2.08 -2.80
N ASN A 50 4.44 -1.78 -2.00
CA ASN A 50 3.90 -0.43 -1.96
C ASN A 50 4.96 0.58 -1.53
N TYR A 51 5.67 0.27 -0.44
CA TYR A 51 6.69 1.18 0.07
C TYR A 51 7.81 1.38 -0.95
N ALA A 52 8.27 0.28 -1.57
CA ALA A 52 9.38 0.35 -2.52
C ALA A 52 9.07 1.23 -3.73
N ARG A 53 7.79 1.38 -4.04
CA ARG A 53 7.36 2.11 -5.24
C ARG A 53 6.87 3.51 -4.94
N LEU A 54 6.91 3.93 -3.69
CA LEU A 54 6.59 5.31 -3.33
C LEU A 54 7.72 6.23 -3.76
N SER A 55 7.37 7.51 -3.95
CA SER A 55 8.38 8.52 -4.19
C SER A 55 9.26 8.68 -2.95
N ASP A 56 10.44 9.28 -3.13
CA ASP A 56 11.33 9.55 -2.00
C ASP A 56 10.65 10.41 -0.95
N ASN A 57 9.88 11.41 -1.38
CA ASN A 57 9.14 12.26 -0.46
C ASN A 57 8.16 11.46 0.37
N ASN A 58 7.41 10.58 -0.27
CA ASN A 58 6.39 9.81 0.45
C ASN A 58 7.02 8.80 1.39
N ARG A 59 8.15 8.19 0.99
CA ARG A 59 8.85 7.31 1.91
C ARG A 59 9.35 8.06 3.13
N THR A 60 9.89 9.25 2.92
CA THR A 60 10.35 10.08 4.02
C THR A 60 9.19 10.45 4.93
N MET A 61 8.02 10.76 4.36
CA MET A 61 6.85 11.09 5.17
C MET A 61 6.43 9.91 6.04
N LEU A 62 6.46 8.70 5.49
CA LEU A 62 6.13 7.52 6.29
C LEU A 62 7.13 7.31 7.42
N ASP A 63 8.41 7.43 7.11
CA ASP A 63 9.44 7.25 8.13
C ASP A 63 9.29 8.30 9.24
N THR A 64 9.04 9.54 8.87
CA THR A 64 8.84 10.60 9.84
C THR A 64 7.60 10.34 10.70
N SER A 65 6.53 9.83 10.09
CA SER A 65 5.31 9.52 10.82
C SER A 65 5.52 8.44 11.88
N CYS A 66 6.52 7.60 11.69
CA CYS A 66 6.84 6.53 12.66
C CYS A 66 7.93 6.91 13.61
N ALA A 67 8.49 8.10 13.50
CA ALA A 67 9.65 8.52 14.27
C ALA A 67 10.80 7.53 14.08
N GLY A 68 11.00 7.06 12.83
CA GLY A 68 12.06 6.11 12.52
C GLY A 68 11.83 5.49 11.18
N SER A 69 12.24 4.24 11.02
CA SER A 69 12.10 3.55 9.75
C SER A 69 10.77 2.79 9.71
N PHE A 70 9.93 3.15 8.75
CA PHE A 70 8.64 2.49 8.55
C PHE A 70 8.83 0.98 8.33
N MET A 71 9.79 0.60 7.49
CA MET A 71 9.98 -0.80 7.14
C MET A 71 10.51 -1.65 8.29
N MET A 72 11.06 -1.02 9.33
CA MET A 72 11.54 -1.73 10.51
C MET A 72 10.43 -2.04 11.51
N LYS A 73 9.25 -1.48 11.31
CA LYS A 73 8.12 -1.73 12.20
C LYS A 73 7.48 -3.07 11.86
N ASN A 74 6.69 -3.63 12.82
CA ASN A 74 6.02 -4.88 12.54
C ASN A 74 4.86 -4.65 11.56
N ILE A 75 4.35 -5.74 11.02
CA ILE A 75 3.36 -5.67 9.94
C ILE A 75 2.06 -5.03 10.40
N ASP A 76 1.62 -5.32 11.60
CA ASP A 76 0.37 -4.76 12.11
C ASP A 76 0.47 -3.26 12.26
N PHE A 77 1.60 -2.78 12.76
CA PHE A 77 1.84 -1.35 12.89
C PHE A 77 1.81 -0.68 11.53
N LYS A 78 2.51 -1.25 10.56
CA LYS A 78 2.59 -0.66 9.23
C LYS A 78 1.23 -0.60 8.55
N TRP A 79 0.47 -1.69 8.66
CA TRP A 79 -0.86 -1.74 8.07
C TRP A 79 -1.78 -0.71 8.70
N ASP A 80 -1.78 -0.64 10.03
CA ASP A 80 -2.62 0.31 10.75
C ASP A 80 -2.27 1.75 10.42
N LEU A 81 -0.99 2.03 10.27
CA LEU A 81 -0.56 3.39 9.93
C LEU A 81 -1.12 3.81 8.57
N LEU A 82 -1.00 2.93 7.58
CA LEU A 82 -1.53 3.25 6.26
C LEU A 82 -3.05 3.42 6.29
N GLU A 83 -3.73 2.59 7.07
CA GLU A 83 -5.18 2.71 7.21
C GLU A 83 -5.56 4.04 7.86
N ARG A 84 -4.78 4.48 8.85
CA ARG A 84 -5.05 5.76 9.51
C ARG A 84 -4.80 6.93 8.57
N ILE A 85 -3.73 6.85 7.79
CA ILE A 85 -3.42 7.92 6.83
C ILE A 85 -4.56 8.05 5.84
N LYS A 86 -5.06 6.94 5.35
CA LYS A 86 -6.17 6.95 4.42
C LYS A 86 -7.42 7.54 5.06
N ARG A 87 -7.73 7.11 6.27
CA ARG A 87 -8.92 7.58 6.98
C ARG A 87 -8.86 9.08 7.24
N ASN A 88 -7.70 9.57 7.65
CA ASN A 88 -7.53 10.99 7.95
C ASN A 88 -7.67 11.85 6.71
N SER A 89 -7.29 11.33 5.56
CA SER A 89 -7.36 12.11 4.33
C SER A 89 -8.77 12.20 3.78
N GLU A 90 -9.68 11.37 4.27
CA GLU A 90 -11.08 11.37 3.82
C GLU A 90 -11.94 12.40 4.56
N ASP A 91 -11.40 13.02 5.61
CA ASP A 91 -12.12 14.05 6.36
C ASP A 91 -12.03 15.45 5.71
#